data_d03378ca391406ffbb5745f7d36442ed
#
_entry.id   d03378ca391406ffbb5745f7d36442ed
#
_cell.length_a   1.000
_cell.length_b   1.000
_cell.length_c   1.000
_cell.angle_alpha   90.00
_cell.angle_beta   90.00
_cell.angle_gamma   90.00
#
_symmetry.space_group_name_H-M   'P 1'
#
loop_
_entity.id
_entity.type
_entity.pdbx_description
1 polymer ?
#
loop_
_entity_poly.entity_id
_entity_poly.type
_entity_poly.pdbx_seq_one_letter_code
_entity_poly.pdbx_strand_id
1 'polypeptide(L)'
;MSELDTSFFDVGDNTALVCIDHQQYQKLVVPQLIDMSYKVHLGLFEEDVLLKLKTYSYNVVIVYENFKGSTAQTNPILRDMTKRAGTQRREHFVVLLSTRFATNDAMSAFVHSVDQIINISDLANFKPVLRRGVAQYRELYHAFHETLKAVQAI
;
A
#
# COMPACT_ATOMS: atom_id res chain seq x y z
N MET A 1 1.61 -8.39 -19.43
CA MET A 1 1.52 -7.54 -18.23
C MET A 1 1.90 -6.09 -18.48
N SER A 2 2.45 -5.82 -19.66
CA SER A 2 2.72 -4.44 -20.09
C SER A 2 1.47 -3.55 -20.08
N GLU A 3 0.30 -4.16 -20.25
CA GLU A 3 -0.97 -3.44 -20.25
C GLU A 3 -1.24 -2.75 -18.92
N LEU A 4 -0.82 -3.35 -17.80
CA LEU A 4 -1.02 -2.77 -16.47
C LEU A 4 -0.18 -1.51 -16.27
N ASP A 5 1.04 -1.49 -16.83
CA ASP A 5 1.97 -0.37 -16.66
C ASP A 5 1.66 0.80 -17.59
N THR A 6 0.89 0.59 -18.65
CA THR A 6 0.51 1.63 -19.60
C THR A 6 -0.85 2.23 -19.34
N SER A 7 -1.56 1.74 -18.31
CA SER A 7 -2.87 2.24 -17.97
C SER A 7 -2.82 3.65 -17.43
N PHE A 8 -3.69 4.51 -17.93
CA PHE A 8 -3.92 5.81 -17.33
C PHE A 8 -5.06 5.70 -16.32
N PHE A 9 -4.94 6.45 -15.24
CA PHE A 9 -5.96 6.50 -14.21
C PHE A 9 -6.96 7.60 -14.52
N ASP A 10 -8.24 7.28 -14.44
CA ASP A 10 -9.32 8.24 -14.53
C ASP A 10 -9.69 8.76 -13.16
N VAL A 11 -10.35 9.89 -13.11
CA VAL A 11 -10.88 10.44 -11.86
C VAL A 11 -11.87 9.44 -11.26
N GLY A 12 -11.68 9.14 -9.98
CA GLY A 12 -12.53 8.20 -9.27
C GLY A 12 -12.09 6.74 -9.32
N ASP A 13 -11.04 6.43 -10.07
CA ASP A 13 -10.47 5.07 -10.06
C ASP A 13 -9.90 4.71 -8.70
N ASN A 14 -10.09 3.46 -8.30
CA ASN A 14 -9.33 2.87 -7.21
C ASN A 14 -8.00 2.40 -7.77
N THR A 15 -6.90 2.88 -7.19
CA THR A 15 -5.57 2.69 -7.75
C THR A 15 -4.64 2.00 -6.77
N ALA A 16 -3.79 1.13 -7.27
CA ALA A 16 -2.82 0.40 -6.46
C ALA A 16 -1.46 0.37 -7.15
N LEU A 17 -0.41 0.56 -6.36
CA LEU A 17 0.97 0.35 -6.79
C LEU A 17 1.49 -0.90 -6.08
N VAL A 18 1.98 -1.87 -6.86
CA VAL A 18 2.49 -3.13 -6.34
C VAL A 18 4.00 -3.17 -6.50
N CYS A 19 4.71 -3.09 -5.38
CA CYS A 19 6.17 -3.10 -5.33
C CYS A 19 6.64 -4.47 -4.82
N ILE A 20 6.47 -5.47 -5.66
CA ILE A 20 6.81 -6.86 -5.37
C ILE A 20 7.67 -7.38 -6.52
N ASP A 21 8.92 -7.69 -6.25
CA ASP A 21 9.83 -8.27 -7.25
C ASP A 21 9.88 -9.80 -7.21
N HIS A 22 9.11 -10.41 -6.30
CA HIS A 22 8.97 -11.87 -6.20
C HIS A 22 7.79 -12.30 -7.09
N GLN A 23 8.08 -13.02 -8.15
CA GLN A 23 7.10 -13.33 -9.19
C GLN A 23 5.87 -14.09 -8.69
N GLN A 24 6.06 -15.09 -7.83
CA GLN A 24 4.94 -15.87 -7.31
C GLN A 24 4.03 -15.06 -6.40
N TYR A 25 4.60 -14.19 -5.56
CA TYR A 25 3.80 -13.32 -4.70
C TYR A 25 3.03 -12.30 -5.53
N GLN A 26 3.66 -11.75 -6.55
CA GLN A 26 3.01 -10.81 -7.46
C GLN A 26 1.81 -11.48 -8.15
N LYS A 27 1.96 -12.72 -8.60
CA LYS A 27 0.88 -13.48 -9.25
C LYS A 27 -0.29 -13.78 -8.32
N LEU A 28 -0.06 -13.85 -7.01
CA LEU A 28 -1.13 -14.03 -6.04
C LEU A 28 -1.84 -12.72 -5.72
N VAL A 29 -1.11 -11.62 -5.65
CA VAL A 29 -1.63 -10.33 -5.21
C VAL A 29 -2.38 -9.60 -6.32
N VAL A 30 -1.78 -9.49 -7.51
CA VAL A 30 -2.31 -8.67 -8.60
C VAL A 30 -3.72 -9.09 -9.04
N PRO A 31 -4.00 -10.38 -9.29
CA PRO A 31 -5.36 -10.78 -9.68
C PRO A 31 -6.42 -10.45 -8.62
N GLN A 32 -6.06 -10.56 -7.35
CA GLN A 32 -7.01 -10.22 -6.27
C GLN A 32 -7.30 -8.73 -6.23
N LEU A 33 -6.30 -7.87 -6.48
CA LEU A 33 -6.51 -6.43 -6.59
C LEU A 33 -7.42 -6.09 -7.77
N ILE A 34 -7.20 -6.71 -8.91
CA ILE A 34 -8.03 -6.51 -10.10
C ILE A 34 -9.46 -6.95 -9.81
N ASP A 35 -9.64 -8.07 -9.13
CA ASP A 35 -10.95 -8.58 -8.72
C ASP A 35 -11.66 -7.61 -7.76
N MET A 36 -10.92 -6.81 -6.99
CA MET A 36 -11.45 -5.77 -6.13
C MET A 36 -11.69 -4.45 -6.87
N SER A 37 -11.55 -4.44 -8.18
CA SER A 37 -11.70 -3.27 -9.05
C SER A 37 -10.61 -2.21 -8.89
N TYR A 38 -9.45 -2.59 -8.43
CA TYR A 38 -8.29 -1.70 -8.46
C TYR A 38 -7.65 -1.71 -9.84
N LYS A 39 -7.24 -0.53 -10.29
CA LYS A 39 -6.31 -0.40 -11.41
C LYS A 39 -4.89 -0.47 -10.84
N VAL A 40 -4.06 -1.34 -11.39
CA VAL A 40 -2.78 -1.72 -10.80
C VAL A 40 -1.63 -1.26 -11.67
N HIS A 41 -0.67 -0.57 -11.05
CA HIS A 41 0.65 -0.37 -11.63
C HIS A 41 1.66 -1.26 -10.89
N LEU A 42 2.67 -1.72 -11.62
CA LEU A 42 3.75 -2.50 -11.06
C LEU A 42 4.98 -1.62 -10.87
N GLY A 43 5.64 -1.73 -9.73
CA GLY A 43 6.91 -1.08 -9.47
C GLY A 43 7.98 -2.14 -9.30
N LEU A 44 8.86 -2.30 -10.27
CA LEU A 44 9.88 -3.37 -10.29
C LEU A 44 11.27 -2.89 -9.91
N PHE A 45 11.51 -1.59 -9.96
CA PHE A 45 12.80 -0.97 -9.62
C PHE A 45 12.55 0.21 -8.70
N GLU A 46 13.53 0.53 -7.86
CA GLU A 46 13.42 1.65 -6.93
C GLU A 46 13.10 2.96 -7.65
N GLU A 47 13.86 3.29 -8.69
CA GLU A 47 13.70 4.55 -9.42
C GLU A 47 12.32 4.64 -10.08
N ASP A 48 11.85 3.53 -10.64
CA ASP A 48 10.53 3.43 -11.25
C ASP A 48 9.42 3.68 -10.22
N VAL A 49 9.55 3.05 -9.04
CA VAL A 49 8.58 3.22 -7.95
C VAL A 49 8.54 4.68 -7.49
N LEU A 50 9.71 5.28 -7.26
CA LEU A 50 9.78 6.66 -6.78
C LEU A 50 9.20 7.63 -7.81
N LEU A 51 9.44 7.39 -9.09
CA LEU A 51 8.86 8.20 -10.15
C LEU A 51 7.34 8.06 -10.21
N LYS A 52 6.83 6.84 -10.11
CA LYS A 52 5.39 6.57 -10.09
C LYS A 52 4.71 7.22 -8.90
N LEU A 53 5.34 7.19 -7.73
CA LEU A 53 4.79 7.83 -6.52
C LEU A 53 4.72 9.36 -6.66
N LYS A 54 5.60 9.96 -7.45
CA LYS A 54 5.54 11.40 -7.73
C LYS A 54 4.52 11.74 -8.79
N THR A 55 4.30 10.85 -9.74
CA THR A 55 3.47 11.09 -10.92
C THR A 55 2.00 10.79 -10.67
N TYR A 56 1.71 9.73 -9.92
CA TYR A 56 0.35 9.24 -9.71
C TYR A 56 -0.02 9.27 -8.25
N SER A 57 -1.32 9.38 -7.99
CA SER A 57 -1.88 9.25 -6.65
C SER A 57 -2.46 7.84 -6.50
N TYR A 58 -1.91 7.05 -5.60
CA TYR A 58 -2.37 5.68 -5.36
C TYR A 58 -3.15 5.60 -4.06
N ASN A 59 -4.28 4.88 -4.08
CA ASN A 59 -5.05 4.62 -2.87
C ASN A 59 -4.34 3.58 -1.99
N VAL A 60 -3.74 2.57 -2.61
CA VAL A 60 -3.05 1.49 -1.90
C VAL A 60 -1.66 1.32 -2.50
N VAL A 61 -0.67 1.19 -1.63
CA VAL A 61 0.71 0.88 -2.03
C VAL A 61 1.11 -0.39 -1.29
N ILE A 62 1.48 -1.43 -2.04
CA ILE A 62 1.87 -2.71 -1.48
C ILE A 62 3.36 -2.88 -1.66
N VAL A 63 4.08 -3.01 -0.55
CA VAL A 63 5.54 -3.09 -0.54
C VAL A 63 5.97 -4.44 0.03
N TYR A 64 6.71 -5.21 -0.76
CA TYR A 64 7.32 -6.45 -0.28
C TYR A 64 8.53 -6.10 0.60
N GLU A 65 8.57 -6.66 1.78
CA GLU A 65 9.61 -6.38 2.79
C GLU A 65 11.03 -6.53 2.23
N ASN A 66 11.26 -7.59 1.49
CA ASN A 66 12.58 -7.92 0.95
C ASN A 66 12.77 -7.46 -0.50
N PHE A 67 12.09 -6.40 -0.90
CA PHE A 67 12.19 -5.83 -2.24
C PHE A 67 13.66 -5.55 -2.58
N LYS A 68 14.14 -6.13 -3.69
CA LYS A 68 15.54 -6.03 -4.14
C LYS A 68 16.54 -6.45 -3.06
N GLY A 69 16.20 -7.49 -2.29
CA GLY A 69 17.10 -8.03 -1.27
C GLY A 69 17.20 -7.21 0.00
N SER A 70 16.33 -6.22 0.17
CA SER A 70 16.33 -5.38 1.37
C SER A 70 15.71 -6.09 2.58
N THR A 71 15.76 -5.43 3.73
CA THR A 71 15.01 -5.80 4.93
C THR A 71 13.98 -4.71 5.20
N ALA A 72 13.11 -4.91 6.20
CA ALA A 72 12.15 -3.87 6.58
C ALA A 72 12.84 -2.56 6.95
N GLN A 73 14.04 -2.63 7.56
CA GLN A 73 14.79 -1.45 7.97
C GLN A 73 15.53 -0.77 6.82
N THR A 74 15.88 -1.50 5.77
CA THR A 74 16.68 -0.99 4.65
C THR A 74 15.86 -0.80 3.38
N ASN A 75 14.58 -1.13 3.39
CA ASN A 75 13.73 -1.04 2.21
C ASN A 75 13.63 0.42 1.76
N PRO A 76 14.08 0.74 0.54
CA PRO A 76 14.13 2.13 0.09
C PRO A 76 12.74 2.75 -0.12
N ILE A 77 11.76 1.92 -0.45
CA ILE A 77 10.38 2.40 -0.66
C ILE A 77 9.76 2.80 0.68
N LEU A 78 9.91 1.96 1.70
CA LEU A 78 9.43 2.29 3.05
C LEU A 78 10.13 3.53 3.58
N ARG A 79 11.43 3.66 3.33
CA ARG A 79 12.19 4.82 3.75
C ARG A 79 11.66 6.10 3.10
N ASP A 80 11.37 6.07 1.81
CA ASP A 80 10.79 7.21 1.11
C ASP A 80 9.41 7.56 1.66
N MET A 81 8.58 6.56 1.88
CA MET A 81 7.22 6.76 2.39
C MET A 81 7.22 7.40 3.79
N THR A 82 8.16 7.00 4.67
CA THR A 82 8.24 7.58 6.01
C THR A 82 8.72 9.04 6.02
N LYS A 83 9.42 9.47 4.98
CA LYS A 83 9.89 10.86 4.88
C LYS A 83 8.82 11.83 4.39
N ARG A 84 7.69 11.32 3.90
CA ARG A 84 6.63 12.18 3.38
C ARG A 84 5.93 12.89 4.53
N ALA A 85 5.43 14.10 4.25
CA ALA A 85 4.62 14.85 5.22
C ALA A 85 3.39 14.03 5.60
N GLY A 86 2.93 14.18 6.85
CA GLY A 86 1.82 13.39 7.37
C GLY A 86 0.57 13.42 6.51
N THR A 87 0.24 14.58 5.93
CA THR A 87 -0.91 14.71 5.03
C THR A 87 -0.72 13.90 3.74
N GLN A 88 0.45 13.99 3.12
CA GLN A 88 0.77 13.21 1.91
C GLN A 88 0.79 11.72 2.21
N ARG A 89 1.34 11.33 3.36
CA ARG A 89 1.44 9.93 3.75
C ARG A 89 0.06 9.32 3.95
N ARG A 90 -0.89 10.08 4.49
CA ARG A 90 -2.25 9.59 4.74
C ARG A 90 -3.11 9.45 3.48
N GLU A 91 -2.66 9.95 2.36
CA GLU A 91 -3.36 9.74 1.08
C GLU A 91 -3.21 8.32 0.58
N HIS A 92 -2.24 7.56 1.10
CA HIS A 92 -1.95 6.20 0.69
C HIS A 92 -2.19 5.23 1.84
N PHE A 93 -2.86 4.13 1.55
CA PHE A 93 -2.90 2.99 2.48
C PHE A 93 -1.72 2.10 2.14
N VAL A 94 -0.73 2.02 3.03
CA VAL A 94 0.51 1.26 2.78
C VAL A 94 0.44 -0.10 3.46
N VAL A 95 0.61 -1.14 2.66
CA VAL A 95 0.67 -2.54 3.12
C VAL A 95 2.10 -3.04 3.02
N LEU A 96 2.61 -3.57 4.13
CA LEU A 96 3.89 -4.27 4.14
C LEU A 96 3.63 -5.77 4.01
N LEU A 97 4.10 -6.35 2.91
CA LEU A 97 4.05 -7.78 2.69
C LEU A 97 5.27 -8.40 3.34
N SER A 98 5.07 -9.15 4.41
CA SER A 98 6.16 -9.55 5.30
C SER A 98 6.41 -11.06 5.28
N THR A 99 7.67 -11.43 5.41
CA THR A 99 8.10 -12.81 5.63
C THR A 99 8.23 -13.15 7.11
N ARG A 100 8.26 -12.13 7.98
CA ARG A 100 8.55 -12.29 9.42
C ARG A 100 7.39 -11.96 10.32
N PHE A 101 6.67 -10.90 10.03
CA PHE A 101 5.63 -10.37 10.92
C PHE A 101 4.29 -11.00 10.60
N ALA A 102 3.48 -11.24 11.63
CA ALA A 102 2.15 -11.79 11.47
C ALA A 102 1.21 -10.79 10.79
N THR A 103 0.25 -11.32 10.05
CA THR A 103 -0.82 -10.51 9.46
C THR A 103 -1.54 -9.72 10.56
N ASN A 104 -1.75 -8.43 10.31
CA ASN A 104 -2.41 -7.50 11.22
C ASN A 104 -1.66 -7.26 12.54
N ASP A 105 -0.35 -7.47 12.56
CA ASP A 105 0.49 -7.10 13.69
C ASP A 105 0.57 -5.58 13.80
N ALA A 106 -0.24 -5.00 14.67
CA ALA A 106 -0.38 -3.56 14.80
C ALA A 106 0.90 -2.87 15.28
N MET A 107 1.62 -3.51 16.21
CA MET A 107 2.86 -2.92 16.73
C MET A 107 3.94 -2.87 15.65
N SER A 108 4.10 -3.95 14.88
CA SER A 108 5.05 -3.97 13.78
C SER A 108 4.68 -2.98 12.69
N ALA A 109 3.39 -2.82 12.41
CA ALA A 109 2.91 -1.82 11.46
C ALA A 109 3.29 -0.41 11.91
N PHE A 110 3.08 -0.11 13.19
CA PHE A 110 3.43 1.18 13.77
C PHE A 110 4.93 1.43 13.68
N VAL A 111 5.75 0.44 14.06
CA VAL A 111 7.23 0.57 14.04
C VAL A 111 7.73 0.87 12.63
N HIS A 112 7.14 0.27 11.61
CA HIS A 112 7.58 0.43 10.22
C HIS A 112 6.79 1.49 9.47
N SER A 113 5.92 2.22 10.15
CA SER A 113 5.14 3.33 9.57
C SER A 113 4.28 2.89 8.38
N VAL A 114 3.73 1.69 8.46
CA VAL A 114 2.77 1.18 7.48
C VAL A 114 1.40 1.04 8.13
N ASP A 115 0.37 0.90 7.29
CA ASP A 115 -1.01 0.84 7.78
C ASP A 115 -1.46 -0.59 8.09
N GLN A 116 -0.89 -1.56 7.38
CA GLN A 116 -1.25 -2.96 7.59
C GLN A 116 -0.07 -3.86 7.25
N ILE A 117 0.07 -4.94 8.02
CA ILE A 117 1.01 -6.00 7.69
C ILE A 117 0.22 -7.21 7.22
N ILE A 118 0.65 -7.79 6.10
CA ILE A 118 0.11 -9.06 5.59
C ILE A 118 1.28 -10.01 5.43
N ASN A 119 1.23 -11.14 6.13
CA ASN A 119 2.26 -12.16 6.01
C ASN A 119 2.08 -12.91 4.69
N ILE A 120 3.19 -13.31 4.06
CA ILE A 120 3.14 -14.03 2.79
C ILE A 120 2.36 -15.35 2.88
N SER A 121 2.25 -15.94 4.07
CA SER A 121 1.46 -17.15 4.28
C SER A 121 -0.04 -16.94 4.07
N ASP A 122 -0.50 -15.68 4.11
CA ASP A 122 -1.91 -15.33 3.96
C ASP A 122 -2.25 -14.76 2.59
N LEU A 123 -1.35 -14.86 1.60
CA LEU A 123 -1.58 -14.28 0.27
C LEU A 123 -2.76 -14.90 -0.48
N ALA A 124 -3.12 -16.15 -0.19
CA ALA A 124 -4.31 -16.75 -0.77
C ALA A 124 -5.59 -16.00 -0.34
N ASN A 125 -5.55 -15.37 0.84
CA ASN A 125 -6.66 -14.62 1.41
C ASN A 125 -6.39 -13.11 1.42
N PHE A 126 -5.55 -12.64 0.52
CA PHE A 126 -5.15 -11.23 0.45
C PHE A 126 -6.37 -10.31 0.30
N LYS A 127 -7.30 -10.65 -0.57
CA LYS A 127 -8.49 -9.84 -0.86
C LYS A 127 -9.30 -9.51 0.40
N PRO A 128 -9.80 -10.49 1.18
CA PRO A 128 -10.60 -10.16 2.37
C PRO A 128 -9.79 -9.45 3.45
N VAL A 129 -8.51 -9.78 3.60
CA VAL A 129 -7.63 -9.15 4.58
C VAL A 129 -7.41 -7.68 4.25
N LEU A 130 -7.09 -7.40 3.01
CA LEU A 130 -6.90 -6.01 2.55
C LEU A 130 -8.20 -5.21 2.65
N ARG A 131 -9.31 -5.81 2.20
CA ARG A 131 -10.62 -5.13 2.25
C ARG A 131 -10.95 -4.67 3.66
N ARG A 132 -10.76 -5.53 4.65
CA ARG A 132 -11.02 -5.19 6.04
C ARG A 132 -10.09 -4.08 6.54
N GLY A 133 -8.81 -4.16 6.20
CA GLY A 133 -7.83 -3.15 6.58
C GLY A 133 -8.15 -1.77 6.01
N VAL A 134 -8.49 -1.72 4.74
CA VAL A 134 -8.86 -0.46 4.07
C VAL A 134 -10.16 0.11 4.67
N ALA A 135 -11.15 -0.74 4.94
CA ALA A 135 -12.40 -0.29 5.53
C ALA A 135 -12.19 0.33 6.91
N GLN A 136 -11.37 -0.31 7.76
CA GLN A 136 -11.04 0.23 9.08
C GLN A 136 -10.30 1.56 8.98
N TYR A 137 -9.38 1.68 8.05
CA TYR A 137 -8.64 2.90 7.82
C TYR A 137 -9.57 4.04 7.39
N ARG A 138 -10.51 3.76 6.48
CA ARG A 138 -11.46 4.77 6.01
C ARG A 138 -12.36 5.26 7.13
N GLU A 139 -12.82 4.37 8.00
CA GLU A 139 -13.64 4.75 9.16
C GLU A 139 -12.86 5.66 10.10
N LEU A 140 -11.62 5.30 10.42
CA LEU A 140 -10.77 6.09 11.29
C LEU A 140 -10.48 7.46 10.68
N TYR A 141 -10.18 7.50 9.38
CA TYR A 141 -9.89 8.73 8.67
C TYR A 141 -11.11 9.65 8.60
N HIS A 142 -12.28 9.07 8.38
CA HIS A 142 -13.54 9.82 8.39
C HIS A 142 -13.80 10.44 9.77
N ALA A 143 -13.64 9.67 10.82
CA ALA A 143 -13.81 10.16 12.20
C ALA A 143 -12.83 11.30 12.51
N PHE A 144 -11.59 11.17 12.07
CA PHE A 144 -10.58 12.22 12.23
C PHE A 144 -11.00 13.51 11.53
N HIS A 145 -11.47 13.42 10.29
CA HIS A 145 -11.93 14.57 9.52
C HIS A 145 -13.13 15.26 10.18
N GLU A 146 -14.10 14.49 10.67
CA GLU A 146 -15.27 15.05 11.35
C GLU A 146 -14.86 15.78 12.62
N THR A 147 -13.95 15.21 13.39
CA THR A 147 -13.41 15.85 14.60
C THR A 147 -12.68 17.13 14.26
N LEU A 148 -11.86 17.12 13.22
CA LEU A 148 -11.11 18.31 12.80
C LEU A 148 -12.05 19.44 12.35
N LYS A 149 -13.10 19.11 11.60
CA LYS A 149 -14.12 20.08 11.20
C LYS A 149 -14.81 20.69 12.41
N ALA A 150 -15.18 19.87 13.38
CA ALA A 150 -15.83 20.35 14.61
C ALA A 150 -14.93 21.31 15.37
N VAL A 151 -13.64 21.02 15.49
CA VAL A 151 -12.67 21.89 16.15
C VAL A 151 -12.49 23.21 15.37
N GLN A 152 -12.43 23.15 14.05
CA GLN A 152 -12.27 24.36 13.22
C GLN A 152 -13.52 25.23 13.21
N ALA A 153 -14.70 24.68 13.48
CA ALA A 153 -15.94 25.41 13.52
C ALA A 153 -16.12 26.24 14.81
N ILE A 154 -15.32 25.95 15.84
CA ILE A 154 -15.33 26.69 17.10
C ILE A 154 -14.50 27.95 16.96
#